data_846be1332c73e1162103c5385dd8f13c
#
_entry.id   846be1332c73e1162103c5385dd8f13c
#
_cell.length_a   1.000
_cell.length_b   1.000
_cell.length_c   1.000
_cell.angle_alpha   90.00
_cell.angle_beta   90.00
_cell.angle_gamma   90.00
#
_symmetry.space_group_name_H-M   'P 1'
#
loop_
_entity.id
_entity.type
_entity.pdbx_description
1 polymer ?
#
loop_
_entity_poly.entity_id
_entity_poly.type
_entity_poly.pdbx_seq_one_letter_code
_entity_poly.pdbx_strand_id
1 'polypeptide(L)'
;MDIELLYFDSCPNWQVARDRIAQALTETGNAGTPIALRTIDTQDEAEREAFPGSPTIRIDGVDAFGPTTGVGLTCRVYQTANGPAGAPAVPDLVAALRQAELRRH
;
A
#
# COMPACT_ATOMS: atom_id res chain seq x y z
N MET A 1 7.17 -8.07 10.60
CA MET A 1 6.40 -7.05 9.88
C MET A 1 5.77 -7.66 8.65
N ASP A 2 4.45 -7.59 8.54
CA ASP A 2 3.71 -8.16 7.40
C ASP A 2 3.34 -7.05 6.44
N ILE A 3 3.80 -7.15 5.19
CA ILE A 3 3.52 -6.17 4.15
C ILE A 3 2.61 -6.82 3.12
N GLU A 4 1.44 -6.20 2.88
CA GLU A 4 0.51 -6.64 1.85
C GLU A 4 0.26 -5.52 0.85
N LEU A 5 0.25 -5.87 -0.42
CA LEU A 5 -0.14 -4.97 -1.50
C LEU A 5 -1.40 -5.53 -2.16
N LEU A 6 -2.52 -4.83 -1.97
CA LEU A 6 -3.81 -5.21 -2.54
C LEU A 6 -4.06 -4.38 -3.79
N TYR A 7 -4.47 -5.04 -4.87
CA TYR A 7 -4.60 -4.38 -6.17
C TYR A 7 -5.53 -5.16 -7.09
N PHE A 8 -5.95 -4.55 -8.20
CA PHE A 8 -6.55 -5.28 -9.30
C PHE A 8 -5.63 -5.19 -10.53
N ASP A 9 -5.63 -6.24 -11.34
CA ASP A 9 -4.64 -6.43 -12.40
C ASP A 9 -4.60 -5.32 -13.45
N SER A 10 -5.74 -4.74 -13.77
CA SER A 10 -5.80 -3.69 -14.79
C SER A 10 -5.29 -2.33 -14.29
N CYS A 11 -4.97 -2.20 -13.02
CA CYS A 11 -4.39 -0.97 -12.48
C CYS A 11 -2.88 -0.96 -12.75
N PRO A 12 -2.34 -0.02 -13.56
CA PRO A 12 -0.91 -0.02 -13.87
C PRO A 12 -0.04 0.42 -12.69
N ASN A 13 -0.63 1.04 -11.69
CA ASN A 13 0.13 1.66 -10.61
C ASN A 13 0.60 0.68 -9.52
N TRP A 14 0.08 -0.55 -9.51
CA TRP A 14 0.46 -1.48 -8.46
C TRP A 14 1.91 -1.92 -8.57
N GLN A 15 2.44 -2.03 -9.79
CA GLN A 15 3.85 -2.38 -10.00
C GLN A 15 4.78 -1.28 -9.52
N VAL A 16 4.41 -0.03 -9.75
CA VAL A 16 5.14 1.12 -9.23
C VAL A 16 5.13 1.11 -7.71
N ALA A 17 3.98 0.85 -7.11
CA ALA A 17 3.86 0.76 -5.65
C ALA A 17 4.75 -0.36 -5.10
N ARG A 18 4.73 -1.53 -5.73
CA ARG A 18 5.58 -2.66 -5.33
C ARG A 18 7.05 -2.28 -5.31
N ASP A 19 7.52 -1.65 -6.39
CA ASP A 19 8.93 -1.26 -6.50
C ASP A 19 9.31 -0.22 -5.45
N ARG A 20 8.42 0.72 -5.19
CA ARG A 20 8.66 1.75 -4.18
C ARG A 20 8.63 1.18 -2.76
N ILE A 21 7.76 0.21 -2.48
CA ILE A 21 7.77 -0.50 -1.19
C ILE A 21 9.10 -1.22 -1.00
N ALA A 22 9.59 -1.91 -2.02
CA ALA A 22 10.87 -2.61 -1.94
C ALA A 22 12.01 -1.65 -1.65
N GLN A 23 12.02 -0.49 -2.30
CA GLN A 23 13.02 0.54 -2.03
C GLN A 23 12.92 1.06 -0.60
N ALA A 24 11.71 1.34 -0.12
CA ALA A 24 11.50 1.83 1.25
C ALA A 24 11.94 0.79 2.29
N LEU A 25 11.68 -0.49 2.04
CA LEU A 25 12.13 -1.57 2.91
C LEU A 25 13.66 -1.60 2.99
N THR A 26 14.34 -1.44 1.87
CA THR A 26 15.80 -1.35 1.85
C THR A 26 16.30 -0.17 2.66
N GLU A 27 15.68 1.00 2.49
CA GLU A 27 16.10 2.22 3.18
C GLU A 27 15.86 2.18 4.69
N THR A 28 14.92 1.35 5.14
CA THR A 28 14.65 1.18 6.58
C THR A 28 15.35 -0.01 7.20
N GLY A 29 16.24 -0.68 6.45
CA GLY A 29 16.97 -1.84 6.96
C GLY A 29 16.16 -3.12 6.96
N ASN A 30 15.11 -3.21 6.14
CA ASN A 30 14.20 -4.36 6.08
C ASN A 30 14.21 -5.03 4.71
N ALA A 31 15.33 -5.00 4.00
CA ALA A 31 15.43 -5.45 2.60
C ALA A 31 14.97 -6.90 2.36
N GLY A 32 15.04 -7.77 3.36
CA GLY A 32 14.62 -9.16 3.23
C GLY A 32 13.14 -9.41 3.46
N THR A 33 12.36 -8.39 3.77
CA THR A 33 10.93 -8.55 4.08
C THR A 33 10.14 -8.84 2.80
N PRO A 34 9.37 -9.95 2.74
CA PRO A 34 8.56 -10.24 1.56
C PRO A 34 7.35 -9.30 1.48
N ILE A 35 6.90 -9.03 0.25
CA ILE A 35 5.69 -8.28 -0.02
C ILE A 35 4.64 -9.28 -0.53
N ALA A 36 3.57 -9.48 0.24
CA ALA A 36 2.48 -10.36 -0.16
C ALA A 36 1.59 -9.62 -1.15
N LEU A 37 1.41 -10.18 -2.34
CA LEU A 37 0.57 -9.59 -3.39
C LEU A 37 -0.81 -10.24 -3.32
N ARG A 38 -1.87 -9.42 -3.22
CA ARG A 38 -3.24 -9.90 -3.15
C ARG A 38 -4.08 -9.19 -4.21
N THR A 39 -4.65 -9.96 -5.13
CA THR A 39 -5.59 -9.41 -6.12
C THR A 39 -6.98 -9.26 -5.53
N ILE A 40 -7.62 -8.16 -5.90
CA ILE A 40 -9.03 -7.90 -5.59
C ILE A 40 -9.74 -7.80 -6.94
N ASP A 41 -10.51 -8.83 -7.30
CA ASP A 41 -11.04 -8.95 -8.66
C ASP A 41 -12.52 -8.61 -8.78
N THR A 42 -13.27 -8.61 -7.68
CA THR A 42 -14.69 -8.37 -7.68
C THR A 42 -15.09 -7.33 -6.66
N GLN A 43 -16.27 -6.73 -6.88
CA GLN A 43 -16.83 -5.78 -5.92
C GLN A 43 -17.09 -6.46 -4.57
N ASP A 44 -17.52 -7.73 -4.57
CA ASP A 44 -17.75 -8.47 -3.33
C ASP A 44 -16.45 -8.64 -2.53
N GLU A 45 -15.34 -8.94 -3.21
CA GLU A 45 -14.04 -9.02 -2.54
C GLU A 45 -13.63 -7.67 -1.98
N ALA A 46 -13.85 -6.59 -2.75
CA ALA A 46 -13.54 -5.24 -2.31
C ALA A 46 -14.31 -4.90 -1.02
N GLU A 47 -15.58 -5.27 -0.96
CA GLU A 47 -16.40 -5.03 0.22
C GLU A 47 -15.92 -5.84 1.43
N ARG A 48 -15.64 -7.13 1.22
CA ARG A 48 -15.14 -8.00 2.31
C ARG A 48 -13.82 -7.51 2.90
N GLU A 49 -12.95 -6.97 2.04
CA GLU A 49 -11.64 -6.49 2.45
C GLU A 49 -11.61 -5.01 2.84
N ALA A 50 -12.74 -4.32 2.73
CA ALA A 50 -12.82 -2.86 2.91
C ALA A 50 -11.78 -2.15 2.02
N PHE A 51 -11.67 -2.58 0.77
CA PHE A 51 -10.65 -2.14 -0.18
C PHE A 51 -11.00 -0.77 -0.75
N PRO A 52 -10.22 0.28 -0.41
CA PRO A 52 -10.56 1.65 -0.81
C PRO A 52 -10.08 2.02 -2.22
N GLY A 53 -9.38 1.12 -2.89
CA GLY A 53 -8.87 1.37 -4.24
C GLY A 53 -7.48 0.80 -4.43
N SER A 54 -7.06 0.67 -5.68
CA SER A 54 -5.77 0.09 -6.04
C SER A 54 -4.73 1.18 -6.31
N PRO A 55 -3.52 1.06 -5.81
CA PRO A 55 -3.04 0.03 -4.89
C PRO A 55 -3.32 0.41 -3.42
N THR A 56 -3.56 -0.59 -2.57
CA THR A 56 -3.66 -0.40 -1.13
C THR A 56 -2.53 -1.14 -0.45
N ILE A 57 -1.87 -0.49 0.50
CA ILE A 57 -0.72 -1.07 1.21
C ILE A 57 -1.09 -1.22 2.67
N ARG A 58 -1.04 -2.46 3.17
CA ARG A 58 -1.27 -2.77 4.58
C ARG A 58 0.01 -3.22 5.23
N ILE A 59 0.31 -2.65 6.38
CA ILE A 59 1.45 -3.02 7.20
C ILE A 59 0.88 -3.58 8.50
N ASP A 60 1.15 -4.85 8.76
CA ASP A 60 0.61 -5.58 9.93
C ASP A 60 -0.93 -5.49 9.98
N GLY A 61 -1.57 -5.61 8.82
CA GLY A 61 -3.03 -5.60 8.69
C GLY A 61 -3.68 -4.23 8.69
N VAL A 62 -2.90 -3.16 8.79
CA VAL A 62 -3.42 -1.78 8.86
C VAL A 62 -3.06 -1.03 7.58
N ASP A 63 -4.04 -0.32 7.00
CA ASP A 63 -3.79 0.54 5.84
C ASP A 63 -2.77 1.61 6.23
N ALA A 64 -1.63 1.62 5.54
CA ALA A 64 -0.53 2.52 5.86
C ALA A 64 -0.85 4.00 5.61
N PHE A 65 -1.87 4.27 4.80
CA PHE A 65 -2.28 5.62 4.42
C PHE A 65 -3.75 5.89 4.74
N GLY A 66 -4.31 5.12 5.70
CA GLY A 66 -5.66 5.29 6.18
C GLY A 66 -5.74 6.16 7.41
N PRO A 67 -6.95 6.32 7.95
CA PRO A 67 -8.18 5.71 7.45
C PRO A 67 -8.68 6.35 6.15
N THR A 68 -9.39 5.57 5.37
CA THR A 68 -9.99 6.04 4.11
C THR A 68 -11.49 5.75 4.12
N THR A 69 -12.23 6.47 3.27
CA THR A 69 -13.65 6.20 3.05
C THR A 69 -13.84 5.63 1.64
N GLY A 70 -14.92 4.91 1.46
CA GLY A 70 -15.24 4.31 0.17
C GLY A 70 -14.61 2.93 0.01
N VAL A 71 -15.26 2.14 -0.82
CA VAL A 71 -14.87 0.77 -1.15
C VAL A 71 -15.19 0.54 -2.62
N GLY A 72 -14.28 -0.04 -3.37
CA GLY A 72 -14.56 -0.39 -4.75
C GLY A 72 -13.33 -0.63 -5.60
N LEU A 73 -13.57 -1.07 -6.82
CA LEU A 73 -12.53 -1.35 -7.80
C LEU A 73 -12.18 -0.06 -8.56
N THR A 74 -11.54 0.87 -7.86
CA THR A 74 -11.15 2.17 -8.38
C THR A 74 -9.66 2.39 -8.17
N CYS A 75 -9.10 3.34 -8.93
CA CYS A 75 -7.71 3.76 -8.73
C CYS A 75 -7.66 4.70 -7.52
N ARG A 76 -6.77 4.39 -6.59
CA ARG A 76 -6.56 5.21 -5.41
C ARG A 76 -5.56 6.33 -5.74
N VAL A 77 -5.80 7.51 -5.20
CA VAL A 77 -4.91 8.66 -5.39
C VAL A 77 -4.17 8.94 -4.10
N TYR A 78 -2.86 9.08 -4.20
CA TYR A 78 -1.99 9.42 -3.07
C TYR A 78 -1.47 10.82 -3.24
N GLN A 79 -1.46 11.59 -2.15
CA GLN A 79 -0.84 12.92 -2.16
C GLN A 79 0.66 12.77 -1.92
N THR A 80 1.47 13.37 -2.77
CA THR A 80 2.92 13.34 -2.66
C THR A 80 3.46 14.77 -2.69
N ALA A 81 4.74 14.91 -2.41
CA ALA A 81 5.40 16.22 -2.49
C ALA A 81 5.33 16.82 -3.90
N ASN A 82 5.14 15.98 -4.92
CA ASN A 82 5.02 16.40 -6.32
C ASN A 82 3.57 16.47 -6.80
N GLY A 83 2.59 16.40 -5.87
CA GLY A 83 1.17 16.42 -6.19
C GLY A 83 0.52 15.03 -6.17
N PRO A 84 -0.73 14.93 -6.68
CA PRO A 84 -1.44 13.65 -6.70
C PRO A 84 -0.74 12.62 -7.57
N ALA A 85 -0.73 11.37 -7.14
CA ALA A 85 -0.08 10.26 -7.86
C ALA A 85 -0.85 8.96 -7.64
N GLY A 86 -0.63 8.00 -8.53
CA GLY A 86 -1.27 6.69 -8.44
C GLY A 86 -0.63 5.73 -7.45
N ALA A 87 0.49 6.13 -6.84
CA ALA A 87 1.19 5.35 -5.84
C ALA A 87 1.87 6.29 -4.85
N PRO A 88 2.09 5.86 -3.60
CA PRO A 88 2.75 6.72 -2.61
C PRO A 88 4.23 6.91 -2.96
N ALA A 89 4.79 8.04 -2.53
CA ALA A 89 6.21 8.31 -2.70
C ALA A 89 7.05 7.51 -1.71
N VAL A 90 8.30 7.23 -2.08
CA VAL A 90 9.21 6.46 -1.21
C VAL A 90 9.39 7.10 0.18
N PRO A 91 9.59 8.43 0.32
CA PRO A 91 9.71 9.01 1.66
C PRO A 91 8.48 8.78 2.54
N ASP A 92 7.28 8.80 1.95
CA ASP A 92 6.04 8.55 2.70
C ASP A 92 5.94 7.09 3.11
N LEU A 93 6.41 6.16 2.27
CA LEU A 93 6.47 4.74 2.61
C LEU A 93 7.48 4.49 3.73
N VAL A 94 8.64 5.15 3.68
CA VAL A 94 9.64 5.07 4.74
C VAL A 94 9.03 5.53 6.07
N ALA A 95 8.31 6.65 6.07
CA ALA A 95 7.67 7.16 7.27
C ALA A 95 6.62 6.18 7.81
N ALA A 96 5.84 5.56 6.91
CA ALA A 96 4.82 4.58 7.30
C ALA A 96 5.46 3.33 7.91
N LEU A 97 6.58 2.86 7.34
CA LEU A 97 7.30 1.70 7.88
C LEU A 97 7.87 1.99 9.26
N ARG A 98 8.46 3.17 9.44
CA ARG A 98 9.01 3.57 10.74
C ARG A 98 7.91 3.71 11.79
N GLN A 99 6.76 4.24 11.39
CA GLN A 99 5.60 4.34 12.28
C GLN A 99 5.11 2.95 12.70
N ALA A 100 5.08 2.00 11.78
CA ALA A 100 4.72 0.62 12.08
C ALA A 100 5.71 -0.03 13.05
N GLU A 101 6.99 0.23 12.89
CA GLU A 101 8.03 -0.27 13.81
C GLU A 101 7.80 0.26 15.22
N LEU A 102 7.45 1.53 15.36
CA LEU A 102 7.17 2.14 16.65
C LEU A 102 5.96 1.48 17.34
N ARG A 103 4.94 1.10 16.57
CA ARG A 103 3.75 0.44 17.13
C ARG A 103 4.05 -0.96 17.63
N ARG A 104 5.14 -1.59 17.22
CA ARG A 104 5.50 -2.94 17.63
C ARG A 104 6.27 -2.99 18.94
N HIS A 105 6.65 -1.85 19.47
CA HIS A 105 7.44 -1.76 20.71
C HIS A 105 6.60 -1.30 21.90
#